data_8acfd5c863e0df3e001d1498d80d3872
#
_entry.id   8acfd5c863e0df3e001d1498d80d3872
#
_cell.length_a   1.000
_cell.length_b   1.000
_cell.length_c   1.000
_cell.angle_alpha   90.00
_cell.angle_beta   90.00
_cell.angle_gamma   90.00
#
_symmetry.space_group_name_H-M   'P 1'
#
loop_
_entity.id
_entity.type
_entity.pdbx_description
1 polymer ?
#
loop_
_entity_poly.entity_id
_entity_poly.type
_entity_poly.pdbx_seq_one_letter_code
_entity_poly.pdbx_strand_id
1 'polypeptide(L)'
;TLLPAHFQNSLQFPWMVSFGEYKYYNQTRKWKHFCGGAVISSFCIASAAHCFFGPDDYLRHAKIRVGDQNFTDTSDNFWSKTYEIRNIIKHSNYSRGGVQNDLALVFTESKIEFNVKTNYIDLPNATIPIVDVNTNQTAKFSGWGWFNGSKVASDALRASNYTVFSGEYCEKLFDHSSIRNHLENTTM
;
A
#
# COMPACT_ATOMS: atom_id res chain seq x y z
N THR A 1 -1.93 12.72 19.87
CA THR A 1 -0.67 12.06 20.32
C THR A 1 -0.59 10.76 19.58
N LEU A 2 0.28 10.69 18.56
CA LEU A 2 0.53 9.46 17.81
C LEU A 2 1.19 8.46 18.76
N LEU A 3 0.49 7.37 19.05
CA LEU A 3 1.03 6.27 19.83
C LEU A 3 2.26 5.68 19.12
N PRO A 4 3.29 5.26 19.85
CA PRO A 4 4.47 4.65 19.25
C PRO A 4 4.05 3.42 18.45
N ALA A 5 4.48 3.36 17.19
CA ALA A 5 4.24 2.21 16.33
C ALA A 5 4.94 0.98 16.95
N HIS A 6 4.16 0.08 17.51
CA HIS A 6 4.67 -1.20 17.99
C HIS A 6 5.16 -2.02 16.79
N PHE A 7 6.34 -2.61 16.91
CA PHE A 7 6.79 -3.68 16.04
C PHE A 7 5.79 -4.84 16.16
N GLN A 8 4.87 -4.94 15.21
CA GLN A 8 3.94 -6.06 15.19
C GLN A 8 4.53 -7.16 14.32
N ASN A 9 4.41 -8.40 14.85
CA ASN A 9 4.96 -9.62 14.28
C ASN A 9 4.61 -9.79 12.80
N SER A 10 5.56 -10.28 12.06
CA SER A 10 5.60 -10.52 10.62
C SER A 10 4.44 -11.29 10.01
N LEU A 11 3.74 -12.04 10.80
CA LEU A 11 2.61 -12.87 10.37
C LEU A 11 1.28 -12.10 10.25
N GLN A 12 1.24 -10.81 10.63
CA GLN A 12 -0.01 -10.08 10.70
C GLN A 12 -0.47 -9.46 9.38
N PHE A 13 0.44 -9.25 8.41
CA PHE A 13 0.13 -8.56 7.15
C PHE A 13 0.76 -9.28 5.94
N PRO A 14 0.41 -10.57 5.70
CA PRO A 14 1.05 -11.36 4.64
C PRO A 14 0.70 -10.89 3.23
N TRP A 15 -0.29 -10.03 3.09
CA TRP A 15 -0.68 -9.43 1.81
C TRP A 15 0.13 -8.20 1.42
N MET A 16 1.01 -7.70 2.30
CA MET A 16 1.75 -6.47 2.03
C MET A 16 2.73 -6.63 0.89
N VAL A 17 2.70 -5.65 0.01
CA VAL A 17 3.57 -5.55 -1.17
C VAL A 17 4.38 -4.27 -1.10
N SER A 18 5.66 -4.38 -1.43
CA SER A 18 6.54 -3.25 -1.69
C SER A 18 6.82 -3.15 -3.18
N PHE A 19 6.46 -2.03 -3.79
CA PHE A 19 6.95 -1.64 -5.11
C PHE A 19 8.26 -0.88 -4.95
N GLY A 20 9.25 -1.27 -5.71
CA GLY A 20 10.59 -0.71 -5.59
C GLY A 20 11.52 -1.14 -6.70
N GLU A 21 12.77 -0.83 -6.53
CA GLU A 21 13.86 -1.21 -7.42
C GLU A 21 15.08 -1.58 -6.60
N TYR A 22 15.99 -2.35 -7.20
CA TYR A 22 17.32 -2.57 -6.59
C TYR A 22 18.28 -1.49 -7.07
N LYS A 23 18.90 -0.79 -6.12
CA LYS A 23 19.99 0.15 -6.37
C LYS A 23 21.29 -0.31 -5.73
N TYR A 24 22.41 0.07 -6.35
CA TYR A 24 23.73 -0.19 -5.80
C TYR A 24 24.25 1.07 -5.10
N TYR A 25 24.60 0.92 -3.83
CA TYR A 25 25.25 1.93 -3.01
C TYR A 25 26.57 1.34 -2.48
N ASN A 26 27.70 1.91 -2.87
CA ASN A 26 29.03 1.40 -2.47
C ASN A 26 29.16 -0.13 -2.67
N GLN A 27 28.83 -0.60 -3.87
CA GLN A 27 28.82 -2.02 -4.26
C GLN A 27 27.80 -2.91 -3.51
N THR A 28 27.01 -2.36 -2.60
CA THR A 28 25.96 -3.09 -1.90
C THR A 28 24.62 -2.89 -2.61
N ARG A 29 23.98 -3.99 -2.96
CA ARG A 29 22.65 -4.00 -3.58
C ARG A 29 21.60 -3.79 -2.50
N LYS A 30 20.82 -2.69 -2.60
CA LYS A 30 19.76 -2.34 -1.66
C LYS A 30 18.42 -2.22 -2.36
N TRP A 31 17.35 -2.61 -1.67
CA TRP A 31 16.00 -2.36 -2.09
C TRP A 31 15.64 -0.90 -1.83
N LYS A 32 15.10 -0.22 -2.82
CA LYS A 32 14.56 1.13 -2.71
C LYS A 32 13.05 1.08 -2.92
N HIS A 33 12.32 1.11 -1.81
CA HIS A 33 10.87 1.18 -1.78
C HIS A 33 10.37 2.54 -2.26
N PHE A 34 9.26 2.57 -3.02
CA PHE A 34 8.60 3.81 -3.39
C PHE A 34 7.07 3.80 -3.18
N CYS A 35 6.42 2.64 -3.23
CA CYS A 35 4.98 2.51 -2.99
C CYS A 35 4.63 1.16 -2.39
N GLY A 36 3.48 1.12 -1.70
CA GLY A 36 2.89 -0.09 -1.17
C GLY A 36 1.76 -0.63 -2.01
N GLY A 37 1.30 -1.83 -1.65
CA GLY A 37 0.11 -2.46 -2.21
C GLY A 37 -0.31 -3.66 -1.39
N ALA A 38 -1.40 -4.28 -1.80
CA ALA A 38 -1.92 -5.50 -1.19
C ALA A 38 -2.17 -6.59 -2.24
N VAL A 39 -1.68 -7.78 -1.98
CA VAL A 39 -2.01 -8.96 -2.81
C VAL A 39 -3.50 -9.26 -2.66
N ILE A 40 -4.24 -9.29 -3.77
CA ILE A 40 -5.67 -9.63 -3.80
C ILE A 40 -5.95 -10.95 -4.53
N SER A 41 -4.98 -11.44 -5.28
CA SER A 41 -4.99 -12.79 -5.85
C SER A 41 -3.57 -13.25 -6.20
N SER A 42 -3.41 -14.48 -6.65
CA SER A 42 -2.09 -15.02 -7.03
C SER A 42 -1.43 -14.33 -8.23
N PHE A 43 -2.10 -13.41 -8.92
CA PHE A 43 -1.55 -12.65 -10.04
C PHE A 43 -1.87 -11.15 -9.96
N CYS A 44 -2.62 -10.71 -8.96
CA CYS A 44 -3.13 -9.34 -8.91
C CYS A 44 -2.87 -8.68 -7.55
N ILE A 45 -2.45 -7.44 -7.62
CA ILE A 45 -2.13 -6.57 -6.49
C ILE A 45 -2.94 -5.28 -6.64
N ALA A 46 -3.60 -4.85 -5.57
CA ALA A 46 -4.22 -3.53 -5.49
C ALA A 46 -3.20 -2.51 -4.99
N SER A 47 -3.15 -1.34 -5.63
CA SER A 47 -2.27 -0.23 -5.27
C SER A 47 -2.89 1.10 -5.71
N ALA A 48 -2.20 2.20 -5.46
CA ALA A 48 -2.63 3.53 -5.88
C ALA A 48 -2.15 3.86 -7.31
N ALA A 49 -2.99 4.53 -8.10
CA ALA A 49 -2.65 4.90 -9.48
C ALA A 49 -1.50 5.91 -9.54
N HIS A 50 -1.39 6.82 -8.55
CA HIS A 50 -0.32 7.81 -8.50
C HIS A 50 1.08 7.19 -8.41
N CYS A 51 1.20 5.97 -7.89
CA CYS A 51 2.47 5.25 -7.79
C CYS A 51 3.11 4.94 -9.15
N PHE A 52 2.29 4.89 -10.20
CA PHE A 52 2.70 4.45 -11.52
C PHE A 52 2.65 5.59 -12.55
N PHE A 53 2.86 6.82 -12.08
CA PHE A 53 3.06 8.00 -12.90
C PHE A 53 4.53 8.41 -12.84
N GLY A 54 5.25 8.11 -13.88
CA GLY A 54 6.65 8.48 -14.03
C GLY A 54 7.09 8.30 -15.48
N PRO A 55 8.31 8.71 -15.82
CA PRO A 55 8.91 8.34 -17.09
C PRO A 55 8.87 6.81 -17.26
N ASP A 56 8.65 6.34 -18.46
CA ASP A 56 8.57 4.88 -18.76
C ASP A 56 9.80 4.11 -18.27
N ASP A 57 10.96 4.75 -18.27
CA ASP A 57 12.19 4.17 -17.72
C ASP A 57 12.13 3.82 -16.25
N TYR A 58 11.43 4.63 -15.43
CA TYR A 58 11.30 4.35 -14.01
C TYR A 58 10.45 3.10 -13.76
N LEU A 59 9.38 2.94 -14.51
CA LEU A 59 8.48 1.79 -14.37
C LEU A 59 9.09 0.49 -14.92
N ARG A 60 10.00 0.57 -15.90
CA ARG A 60 10.70 -0.61 -16.43
C ARG A 60 11.60 -1.30 -15.41
N HIS A 61 12.09 -0.56 -14.42
CA HIS A 61 12.93 -1.10 -13.35
C HIS A 61 12.16 -1.41 -12.07
N ALA A 62 10.88 -1.02 -12.04
CA ALA A 62 10.01 -1.29 -10.89
C ALA A 62 9.72 -2.79 -10.78
N LYS A 63 9.87 -3.31 -9.58
CA LYS A 63 9.59 -4.70 -9.23
C LYS A 63 8.63 -4.75 -8.05
N ILE A 64 8.06 -5.92 -7.88
CA ILE A 64 7.16 -6.28 -6.80
C ILE A 64 7.94 -7.12 -5.80
N ARG A 65 7.96 -6.75 -4.52
CA ARG A 65 8.56 -7.54 -3.45
C ARG A 65 7.50 -7.89 -2.41
N VAL A 66 7.38 -9.16 -2.09
CA VAL A 66 6.43 -9.72 -1.11
C VAL A 66 7.16 -10.55 -0.07
N GLY A 67 6.53 -10.80 1.08
CA GLY A 67 7.08 -11.64 2.15
C GLY A 67 8.27 -11.04 2.89
N ASP A 68 8.60 -9.79 2.62
CA ASP A 68 9.68 -9.06 3.27
C ASP A 68 9.10 -8.00 4.20
N GLN A 69 9.67 -7.91 5.36
CA GLN A 69 9.19 -7.00 6.37
C GLN A 69 10.23 -6.00 6.83
N ASN A 70 11.50 -6.30 6.56
CA ASN A 70 12.59 -5.39 6.84
C ASN A 70 13.65 -5.51 5.73
N PHE A 71 13.70 -4.53 4.86
CA PHE A 71 14.60 -4.52 3.69
C PHE A 71 16.09 -4.56 4.04
N THR A 72 16.45 -4.32 5.30
CA THR A 72 17.83 -4.42 5.79
C THR A 72 18.13 -5.72 6.50
N ASP A 73 17.09 -6.51 6.86
CA ASP A 73 17.25 -7.80 7.50
C ASP A 73 17.35 -8.92 6.44
N THR A 74 18.43 -9.65 6.46
CA THR A 74 18.66 -10.77 5.53
C THR A 74 18.02 -12.08 6.00
N SER A 75 17.56 -12.17 7.24
CA SER A 75 16.91 -13.37 7.78
C SER A 75 15.58 -13.69 7.09
N ASP A 76 14.91 -12.67 6.55
CA ASP A 76 13.65 -12.78 5.80
C ASP A 76 13.83 -13.19 4.33
N ASN A 77 15.07 -13.21 3.81
CA ASN A 77 15.36 -13.51 2.40
C ASN A 77 14.81 -14.87 1.94
N PHE A 78 14.68 -15.83 2.83
CA PHE A 78 14.10 -17.14 2.52
C PHE A 78 12.62 -17.03 2.10
N TRP A 79 11.86 -16.12 2.70
CA TRP A 79 10.42 -15.94 2.47
C TRP A 79 10.12 -14.84 1.46
N SER A 80 11.03 -13.86 1.34
CA SER A 80 10.83 -12.74 0.44
C SER A 80 11.06 -13.16 -1.01
N LYS A 81 10.14 -12.76 -1.88
CA LYS A 81 10.23 -12.99 -3.32
C LYS A 81 10.01 -11.70 -4.10
N THR A 82 10.70 -11.63 -5.23
CA THR A 82 10.58 -10.49 -6.14
C THR A 82 9.95 -10.96 -7.45
N TYR A 83 8.98 -10.19 -7.96
CA TYR A 83 8.26 -10.46 -9.20
C TYR A 83 8.38 -9.29 -10.16
N GLU A 84 8.33 -9.61 -11.44
CA GLU A 84 8.25 -8.61 -12.51
C GLU A 84 6.80 -8.16 -12.70
N ILE A 85 6.63 -6.92 -13.11
CA ILE A 85 5.34 -6.35 -13.46
C ILE A 85 5.03 -6.71 -14.92
N ARG A 86 3.92 -7.41 -15.13
CA ARG A 86 3.40 -7.71 -16.47
C ARG A 86 2.57 -6.55 -17.03
N ASN A 87 1.68 -6.01 -16.22
CA ASN A 87 0.73 -4.98 -16.63
C ASN A 87 0.25 -4.16 -15.43
N ILE A 88 -0.12 -2.90 -15.69
CA ILE A 88 -0.71 -1.98 -14.72
C ILE A 88 -1.98 -1.39 -15.34
N ILE A 89 -3.11 -1.60 -14.69
CA ILE A 89 -4.40 -1.02 -15.06
C ILE A 89 -4.76 0.02 -14.00
N LYS A 90 -4.74 1.29 -14.39
CA LYS A 90 -5.19 2.39 -13.54
C LYS A 90 -6.68 2.60 -13.72
N HIS A 91 -7.36 3.07 -12.67
CA HIS A 91 -8.78 3.43 -12.79
C HIS A 91 -8.98 4.40 -13.94
N SER A 92 -9.99 4.15 -14.81
CA SER A 92 -10.21 4.94 -16.04
C SER A 92 -10.42 6.42 -15.78
N ASN A 93 -11.06 6.74 -14.65
CA ASN A 93 -11.36 8.12 -14.24
C ASN A 93 -10.30 8.68 -13.26
N TYR A 94 -9.12 8.07 -13.15
CA TYR A 94 -8.08 8.62 -12.29
C TYR A 94 -7.68 10.01 -12.76
N SER A 95 -7.69 10.96 -11.83
CA SER A 95 -7.26 12.34 -12.08
C SER A 95 -6.09 12.71 -11.19
N ARG A 96 -4.93 12.94 -11.80
CA ARG A 96 -3.73 13.35 -11.08
C ARG A 96 -3.86 14.71 -10.39
N GLY A 97 -4.59 15.64 -10.99
CA GLY A 97 -4.80 16.99 -10.45
C GLY A 97 -5.67 17.02 -9.21
N GLY A 98 -6.63 16.07 -9.12
CA GLY A 98 -7.58 15.97 -8.00
C GLY A 98 -7.31 14.78 -7.08
N VAL A 99 -6.38 13.90 -7.41
CA VAL A 99 -6.11 12.62 -6.69
C VAL A 99 -7.39 11.76 -6.53
N GLN A 100 -8.34 11.93 -7.47
CA GLN A 100 -9.59 11.17 -7.47
C GLN A 100 -9.40 9.83 -8.15
N ASN A 101 -10.13 8.81 -7.69
CA ASN A 101 -10.08 7.44 -8.23
C ASN A 101 -8.63 6.87 -8.24
N ASP A 102 -7.89 7.12 -7.18
CA ASP A 102 -6.48 6.77 -7.05
C ASP A 102 -6.27 5.28 -6.78
N LEU A 103 -6.71 4.46 -7.73
CA LEU A 103 -6.64 3.00 -7.68
C LEU A 103 -5.94 2.44 -8.91
N ALA A 104 -5.06 1.45 -8.71
CA ALA A 104 -4.47 0.65 -9.78
C ALA A 104 -4.48 -0.83 -9.43
N LEU A 105 -4.65 -1.66 -10.45
CA LEU A 105 -4.42 -3.10 -10.41
C LEU A 105 -3.09 -3.39 -11.10
N VAL A 106 -2.20 -4.08 -10.40
CA VAL A 106 -0.89 -4.48 -10.91
C VAL A 106 -0.85 -5.99 -11.06
N PHE A 107 -0.55 -6.45 -12.26
CA PHE A 107 -0.45 -7.87 -12.59
C PHE A 107 1.00 -8.30 -12.67
N THR A 108 1.31 -9.44 -12.05
CA THR A 108 2.62 -10.07 -12.08
C THR A 108 2.81 -10.92 -13.33
N GLU A 109 4.05 -11.06 -13.82
CA GLU A 109 4.38 -11.98 -14.93
C GLU A 109 4.21 -13.45 -14.52
N SER A 110 4.59 -13.78 -13.29
CA SER A 110 4.48 -15.13 -12.75
C SER A 110 3.58 -15.16 -11.53
N LYS A 111 3.06 -16.35 -11.23
CA LYS A 111 2.20 -16.59 -10.07
C LYS A 111 2.92 -16.25 -8.77
N ILE A 112 2.28 -15.45 -7.90
CA ILE A 112 2.74 -15.20 -6.53
C ILE A 112 2.59 -16.50 -5.74
N GLU A 113 3.69 -16.99 -5.21
CA GLU A 113 3.70 -18.17 -4.35
C GLU A 113 3.36 -17.80 -2.92
N PHE A 114 2.25 -18.34 -2.43
CA PHE A 114 1.82 -18.11 -1.06
C PHE A 114 2.61 -18.96 -0.08
N ASN A 115 2.91 -18.37 1.07
CA ASN A 115 3.64 -18.98 2.16
C ASN A 115 3.24 -18.32 3.49
N VAL A 116 3.91 -18.64 4.59
CA VAL A 116 3.59 -18.08 5.92
C VAL A 116 3.73 -16.56 6.00
N LYS A 117 4.51 -15.92 5.12
CA LYS A 117 4.73 -14.47 5.07
C LYS A 117 4.10 -13.80 3.83
N THR A 118 3.51 -14.57 2.93
CA THR A 118 2.88 -14.07 1.71
C THR A 118 1.54 -14.74 1.50
N ASN A 119 0.47 -13.95 1.51
CA ASN A 119 -0.88 -14.42 1.23
C ASN A 119 -1.70 -13.26 0.64
N TYR A 120 -2.90 -13.53 0.17
CA TYR A 120 -3.82 -12.50 -0.28
C TYR A 120 -4.72 -12.01 0.86
N ILE A 121 -5.31 -10.82 0.68
CA ILE A 121 -6.39 -10.29 1.50
C ILE A 121 -7.69 -10.41 0.72
N ASP A 122 -8.75 -10.83 1.40
CA ASP A 122 -10.08 -10.85 0.82
C ASP A 122 -10.58 -9.42 0.57
N LEU A 123 -11.22 -9.22 -0.56
CA LEU A 123 -11.94 -7.99 -0.84
C LEU A 123 -13.29 -8.01 -0.10
N PRO A 124 -13.78 -6.84 0.35
CA PRO A 124 -15.08 -6.78 0.99
C PRO A 124 -16.15 -7.26 0.03
N ASN A 125 -17.11 -8.03 0.56
CA ASN A 125 -18.29 -8.38 -0.20
C ASN A 125 -19.12 -7.12 -0.45
N ALA A 126 -19.60 -6.92 -1.68
CA ALA A 126 -20.41 -5.77 -2.05
C ALA A 126 -21.70 -5.58 -1.20
N THR A 127 -22.10 -6.61 -0.46
CA THR A 127 -23.24 -6.56 0.46
C THR A 127 -22.90 -6.09 1.86
N ILE A 128 -21.61 -5.97 2.21
CA ILE A 128 -21.19 -5.43 3.50
C ILE A 128 -21.18 -3.90 3.36
N PRO A 129 -22.04 -3.17 4.10
CA PRO A 129 -21.99 -1.72 4.08
C PRO A 129 -20.58 -1.27 4.46
N ILE A 130 -19.99 -0.43 3.64
CA ILE A 130 -18.71 0.19 3.95
C ILE A 130 -18.95 1.08 5.18
N VAL A 131 -18.64 0.52 6.35
CA VAL A 131 -18.61 1.17 7.66
C VAL A 131 -19.91 1.89 8.06
N ASP A 132 -20.64 1.30 8.98
CA ASP A 132 -21.57 2.07 9.81
C ASP A 132 -20.74 2.96 10.77
N VAL A 133 -20.74 4.22 10.45
CA VAL A 133 -19.93 5.29 11.04
C VAL A 133 -20.27 5.64 12.50
N ASN A 134 -21.26 5.00 13.06
CA ASN A 134 -21.63 5.17 14.45
C ASN A 134 -20.93 4.20 15.41
N THR A 135 -20.06 3.31 14.93
CA THR A 135 -19.56 2.16 15.68
C THR A 135 -18.12 2.24 16.15
N ASN A 136 -17.45 3.40 16.20
CA ASN A 136 -16.03 3.49 16.65
C ASN A 136 -15.14 2.37 16.10
N GLN A 137 -15.33 2.00 14.85
CA GLN A 137 -14.56 0.93 14.21
C GLN A 137 -13.11 1.34 14.08
N THR A 138 -12.23 0.37 14.30
CA THR A 138 -10.80 0.58 14.09
C THR A 138 -10.35 -0.16 12.85
N ALA A 139 -9.53 0.50 12.02
CA ALA A 139 -8.81 -0.10 10.92
C ALA A 139 -7.33 -0.18 11.25
N LYS A 140 -6.64 -1.19 10.68
CA LYS A 140 -5.19 -1.28 10.74
C LYS A 140 -4.59 -0.75 9.45
N PHE A 141 -3.65 0.17 9.59
CA PHE A 141 -2.82 0.65 8.50
C PHE A 141 -1.42 0.08 8.64
N SER A 142 -0.85 -0.44 7.56
CA SER A 142 0.50 -0.97 7.54
C SER A 142 1.28 -0.49 6.31
N GLY A 143 2.60 -0.31 6.46
CA GLY A 143 3.44 0.15 5.37
C GLY A 143 4.87 0.50 5.80
N TRP A 144 5.66 0.95 4.83
CA TRP A 144 7.07 1.40 4.98
C TRP A 144 7.22 2.91 4.80
N GLY A 145 6.12 3.65 4.95
CA GLY A 145 6.08 5.10 4.79
C GLY A 145 6.84 5.87 5.89
N TRP A 146 6.74 7.20 5.81
CA TRP A 146 7.30 8.09 6.81
C TRP A 146 6.64 7.87 8.17
N PHE A 147 7.45 7.90 9.20
CA PHE A 147 6.99 7.69 10.57
C PHE A 147 7.64 8.68 11.53
N ASN A 148 7.01 8.88 12.68
CA ASN A 148 7.53 9.69 13.78
C ASN A 148 7.89 11.13 13.40
N GLY A 149 7.11 11.74 12.48
CA GLY A 149 7.35 13.13 12.02
C GLY A 149 8.60 13.32 11.15
N SER A 150 9.37 12.26 10.90
CA SER A 150 10.51 12.30 9.98
C SER A 150 10.06 12.10 8.55
N LYS A 151 10.70 12.75 7.59
CA LYS A 151 10.51 12.49 6.15
C LYS A 151 11.37 11.32 5.65
N VAL A 152 11.64 10.36 6.54
CA VAL A 152 12.44 9.17 6.23
C VAL A 152 11.52 7.96 6.21
N ALA A 153 11.53 7.21 5.12
CA ALA A 153 10.83 5.95 5.00
C ALA A 153 11.44 4.90 5.95
N SER A 154 10.60 4.01 6.46
CA SER A 154 11.05 2.90 7.31
C SER A 154 11.48 1.73 6.44
N ASP A 155 12.65 1.15 6.73
CA ASP A 155 13.03 -0.13 6.12
C ASP A 155 12.20 -1.30 6.71
N ALA A 156 11.74 -1.18 7.96
CA ALA A 156 10.90 -2.17 8.61
C ALA A 156 9.41 -1.84 8.44
N LEU A 157 8.60 -2.86 8.15
CA LEU A 157 7.13 -2.75 8.07
C LEU A 157 6.59 -2.28 9.42
N ARG A 158 5.77 -1.24 9.38
CA ARG A 158 5.11 -0.66 10.55
C ARG A 158 3.61 -0.76 10.40
N ALA A 159 2.92 -0.81 11.54
CA ALA A 159 1.48 -0.79 11.58
C ALA A 159 0.97 0.10 12.70
N SER A 160 -0.22 0.65 12.51
CA SER A 160 -0.94 1.45 13.50
C SER A 160 -2.44 1.20 13.39
N ASN A 161 -3.15 1.39 14.50
CA ASN A 161 -4.60 1.37 14.51
C ASN A 161 -5.13 2.79 14.29
N TYR A 162 -6.16 2.90 13.47
CA TYR A 162 -6.86 4.15 13.18
C TYR A 162 -8.34 3.99 13.47
N THR A 163 -8.96 5.03 14.01
CA THR A 163 -10.41 5.11 14.10
C THR A 163 -10.96 5.49 12.74
N VAL A 164 -11.95 4.74 12.29
CA VAL A 164 -12.66 5.03 11.04
C VAL A 164 -13.79 6.01 11.35
N PHE A 165 -13.86 7.09 10.60
CA PHE A 165 -14.89 8.11 10.71
C PHE A 165 -15.77 8.12 9.45
N SER A 166 -17.00 8.65 9.57
CA SER A 166 -17.87 8.87 8.42
C SER A 166 -17.35 9.96 7.50
N GLY A 167 -17.74 9.90 6.23
CA GLY A 167 -17.54 11.01 5.31
C GLY A 167 -18.12 12.31 5.86
N GLU A 168 -19.35 12.29 6.39
CA GLU A 168 -20.01 13.46 7.01
C GLU A 168 -19.22 14.03 8.21
N TYR A 169 -18.66 13.17 9.05
CA TYR A 169 -17.81 13.62 10.15
C TYR A 169 -16.50 14.24 9.66
N CYS A 170 -15.88 13.62 8.65
CA CYS A 170 -14.67 14.14 8.02
C CYS A 170 -14.94 15.50 7.34
N GLU A 171 -16.07 15.66 6.66
CA GLU A 171 -16.47 16.94 6.04
C GLU A 171 -16.60 18.05 7.08
N LYS A 172 -17.21 17.76 8.24
CA LYS A 172 -17.33 18.73 9.34
C LYS A 172 -16.00 19.13 9.95
N LEU A 173 -15.02 18.19 10.00
CA LEU A 173 -13.68 18.45 10.54
C LEU A 173 -12.79 19.23 9.57
N PHE A 174 -12.96 19.00 8.27
CA PHE A 174 -12.11 19.56 7.23
C PHE A 174 -12.92 20.54 6.36
N ASP A 175 -13.44 21.62 6.97
CA ASP A 175 -14.21 22.66 6.29
C ASP A 175 -13.37 23.50 5.29
N HIS A 176 -12.56 22.78 4.47
CA HIS A 176 -11.86 23.35 3.34
C HIS A 176 -12.54 22.91 2.04
N SER A 177 -12.99 23.88 1.26
CA SER A 177 -13.70 23.68 -0.03
C SER A 177 -13.00 22.74 -1.01
N SER A 178 -11.67 22.63 -0.94
CA SER A 178 -10.88 21.70 -1.76
C SER A 178 -11.04 20.24 -1.35
N ILE A 179 -11.26 19.93 -0.06
CA ILE A 179 -11.44 18.58 0.45
C ILE A 179 -12.87 18.11 0.24
N ARG A 180 -13.85 18.99 0.41
CA ARG A 180 -15.26 18.68 0.15
C ARG A 180 -15.49 18.15 -1.27
N ASN A 181 -14.95 18.81 -2.28
CA ASN A 181 -15.05 18.36 -3.68
C ASN A 181 -14.39 17.00 -3.93
N HIS A 182 -13.44 16.57 -3.10
CA HIS A 182 -12.80 15.26 -3.20
C HIS A 182 -13.65 14.16 -2.57
N LEU A 183 -14.30 14.40 -1.44
CA LEU A 183 -15.12 13.41 -0.73
C LEU A 183 -16.41 13.11 -1.48
N GLU A 184 -17.07 14.10 -2.05
CA GLU A 184 -18.34 13.95 -2.81
C GLU A 184 -18.18 13.10 -4.07
N ASN A 185 -16.98 13.06 -4.67
CA ASN A 185 -16.71 12.33 -5.91
C ASN A 185 -16.05 10.96 -5.71
N THR A 186 -15.77 10.56 -4.47
CA THR A 186 -15.15 9.26 -4.11
C THR A 186 -16.11 8.28 -3.45
N THR A 187 -17.39 8.57 -3.39
CA THR A 187 -18.40 7.59 -2.99
C THR A 187 -18.52 6.53 -4.08
N MET A 188 -17.80 5.44 -3.91
CA MET A 188 -18.07 4.16 -4.55
C MET A 188 -19.12 3.42 -3.76
#